data_947aa0a5ddeb989399c27d7667f90b1e
#
_entry.id   947aa0a5ddeb989399c27d7667f90b1e
#
_cell.length_a   1.000
_cell.length_b   1.000
_cell.length_c   1.000
_cell.angle_alpha   90.00
_cell.angle_beta   90.00
_cell.angle_gamma   90.00
#
_symmetry.space_group_name_H-M   'P 1'
#
loop_
_entity.id
_entity.type
_entity.pdbx_description
1 polymer ?
#
loop_
_entity_poly.entity_id
_entity_poly.type
_entity_poly.pdbx_seq_one_letter_code
_entity_poly.pdbx_strand_id
1 'polypeptide(L)'
;MTQSTWKTQPDTGDWNTAANWTPSGVPTDTATFAASSQTAINFTSTSKATVDSIEFADSASSYSFTFGSSTTPPLTITGQGITNHSGRQQSFIVAATSSGYKDPQLKFINSATAGGDDMYYCAGPETKEGYGGGVICFCNNSNAGSASFKVWTGAGAPPEHSTVGGEISFCDNTSAGTARFTIYGTLGSDGDTFGNVVFHDTATAANATFTNVGGTVSGGDGGNTQFYGNSTAAYGHFYNWGGTHSKANGGDVAFDATADGGHGHFYNYAAKAAGAYGGVTSFNNNPP
;
A
#
# COMPACT_ATOMS: atom_id res chain seq x y z
N MET A 1 -9.45 11.76 -24.55
CA MET A 1 -8.43 10.93 -23.91
C MET A 1 -7.10 11.34 -24.48
N THR A 2 -6.13 11.65 -23.65
CA THR A 2 -4.82 12.16 -24.07
C THR A 2 -3.76 11.17 -23.64
N GLN A 3 -3.11 10.54 -24.62
CA GLN A 3 -1.91 9.73 -24.40
C GLN A 3 -0.70 10.65 -24.48
N SER A 4 0.21 10.58 -23.51
CA SER A 4 1.41 11.42 -23.48
C SER A 4 2.60 10.66 -22.89
N THR A 5 3.78 10.95 -23.43
CA THR A 5 5.05 10.38 -22.96
C THR A 5 5.80 11.40 -22.13
N TRP A 6 6.33 10.99 -20.99
CA TRP A 6 7.23 11.79 -20.18
C TRP A 6 8.50 12.13 -20.96
N LYS A 7 8.88 13.39 -21.00
CA LYS A 7 10.03 13.84 -21.79
C LYS A 7 11.34 13.23 -21.29
N THR A 8 12.31 13.11 -22.19
CA THR A 8 13.69 12.72 -21.84
C THR A 8 14.39 13.77 -20.98
N GLN A 9 14.01 15.04 -21.14
CA GLN A 9 14.49 16.19 -20.37
C GLN A 9 13.28 17.09 -20.04
N PRO A 10 12.49 16.76 -19.03
CA PRO A 10 11.42 17.63 -18.57
C PRO A 10 11.98 18.76 -17.72
N ASP A 11 11.26 19.87 -17.64
CA ASP A 11 11.67 21.04 -16.87
C ASP A 11 11.60 20.80 -15.35
N THR A 12 10.68 19.95 -14.90
CA THR A 12 10.45 19.64 -13.47
C THR A 12 10.07 18.17 -13.29
N GLY A 13 9.97 17.72 -12.03
CA GLY A 13 9.44 16.39 -11.67
C GLY A 13 7.92 16.37 -11.49
N ASP A 14 7.21 17.50 -11.67
CA ASP A 14 5.78 17.57 -11.40
C ASP A 14 4.96 16.91 -12.51
N TRP A 15 4.14 15.92 -12.13
CA TRP A 15 3.20 15.22 -13.02
C TRP A 15 2.24 16.17 -13.73
N ASN A 16 1.76 17.19 -13.03
CA ASN A 16 0.70 18.07 -13.49
C ASN A 16 1.20 19.20 -14.40
N THR A 17 2.50 19.32 -14.61
CA THR A 17 3.07 20.28 -15.54
C THR A 17 2.98 19.78 -16.98
N ALA A 18 2.06 20.32 -17.77
CA ALA A 18 1.79 19.91 -19.14
C ALA A 18 3.04 19.94 -20.04
N ALA A 19 3.97 20.87 -19.79
CA ALA A 19 5.22 21.01 -20.53
C ALA A 19 6.20 19.84 -20.35
N ASN A 20 6.04 19.03 -19.30
CA ASN A 20 6.85 17.83 -19.06
C ASN A 20 6.50 16.65 -19.98
N TRP A 21 5.38 16.74 -20.69
CA TRP A 21 4.83 15.67 -21.53
C TRP A 21 4.95 15.94 -23.03
N THR A 22 4.93 14.90 -23.84
CA THR A 22 4.90 14.94 -25.29
C THR A 22 3.81 14.00 -25.83
N PRO A 23 2.79 14.49 -26.56
CA PRO A 23 2.49 15.91 -26.76
C PRO A 23 2.25 16.64 -25.44
N SER A 24 2.39 17.97 -25.45
CA SER A 24 2.20 18.79 -24.25
C SER A 24 0.75 18.66 -23.75
N GLY A 25 0.63 18.17 -22.53
CA GLY A 25 -0.65 17.92 -21.85
C GLY A 25 -0.52 16.80 -20.82
N VAL A 26 -1.13 16.97 -19.66
CA VAL A 26 -1.19 15.93 -18.64
C VAL A 26 -2.02 14.75 -19.19
N PRO A 27 -1.49 13.50 -19.18
CA PRO A 27 -2.21 12.36 -19.72
C PRO A 27 -3.49 12.07 -18.95
N THR A 28 -4.53 11.66 -19.68
CA THR A 28 -5.81 11.18 -19.15
C THR A 28 -6.17 9.78 -19.65
N ASP A 29 -5.37 9.25 -20.56
CA ASP A 29 -5.44 7.89 -21.11
C ASP A 29 -4.17 7.14 -20.65
N THR A 30 -3.19 6.98 -21.52
CA THR A 30 -1.94 6.29 -21.17
C THR A 30 -0.81 7.30 -20.87
N ALA A 31 -0.21 7.15 -19.70
CA ALA A 31 1.02 7.85 -19.34
C ALA A 31 2.22 6.94 -19.61
N THR A 32 3.01 7.24 -20.64
CA THR A 32 4.17 6.43 -21.02
C THR A 32 5.46 7.03 -20.46
N PHE A 33 6.29 6.20 -19.85
CA PHE A 33 7.61 6.55 -19.33
C PHE A 33 8.70 5.77 -20.08
N ALA A 34 9.71 6.49 -20.59
CA ALA A 34 10.89 5.95 -21.24
C ALA A 34 12.16 6.43 -20.51
N ALA A 35 13.32 6.42 -21.16
CA ALA A 35 14.54 7.00 -20.57
C ALA A 35 14.35 8.50 -20.33
N SER A 36 14.70 8.98 -19.12
CA SER A 36 14.62 10.40 -18.76
C SER A 36 15.71 10.79 -17.77
N SER A 37 16.11 12.06 -17.83
CA SER A 37 17.00 12.67 -16.83
C SER A 37 16.28 13.00 -15.52
N GLN A 38 14.94 13.11 -15.55
CA GLN A 38 14.12 13.38 -14.39
C GLN A 38 13.23 12.16 -14.08
N THR A 39 13.62 11.40 -13.07
CA THR A 39 12.97 10.16 -12.67
C THR A 39 12.23 10.25 -11.33
N ALA A 40 12.43 11.34 -10.59
CA ALA A 40 11.65 11.63 -9.40
C ALA A 40 10.39 12.40 -9.82
N ILE A 41 9.25 11.72 -9.77
CA ILE A 41 7.93 12.27 -10.11
C ILE A 41 7.20 12.63 -8.84
N ASN A 42 6.65 13.84 -8.80
CA ASN A 42 5.87 14.31 -7.66
C ASN A 42 4.50 14.82 -8.08
N PHE A 43 3.60 14.84 -7.12
CA PHE A 43 2.25 15.40 -7.26
C PHE A 43 2.11 16.58 -6.33
N THR A 44 1.77 17.74 -6.89
CA THR A 44 1.49 18.93 -6.09
C THR A 44 0.11 18.83 -5.42
N SER A 45 -0.05 19.50 -4.31
CA SER A 45 -1.14 19.30 -3.32
C SER A 45 -2.57 19.61 -3.81
N THR A 46 -2.76 20.15 -5.01
CA THR A 46 -4.07 20.62 -5.47
C THR A 46 -4.61 19.93 -6.72
N SER A 47 -3.79 19.12 -7.39
CA SER A 47 -4.13 18.54 -8.69
C SER A 47 -4.50 17.08 -8.58
N LYS A 48 -5.67 16.72 -9.10
CA LYS A 48 -6.09 15.32 -9.29
C LYS A 48 -5.65 14.88 -10.67
N ALA A 49 -4.90 13.78 -10.76
CA ALA A 49 -4.63 13.08 -12.00
C ALA A 49 -5.48 11.80 -12.07
N THR A 50 -6.11 11.60 -13.22
CA THR A 50 -6.81 10.35 -13.51
C THR A 50 -6.29 9.86 -14.86
N VAL A 51 -5.76 8.64 -14.88
CA VAL A 51 -5.25 8.00 -16.08
C VAL A 51 -5.85 6.62 -16.22
N ASP A 52 -5.95 6.15 -17.45
CA ASP A 52 -6.37 4.79 -17.74
C ASP A 52 -5.26 3.79 -17.42
N SER A 53 -4.03 4.11 -17.84
CA SER A 53 -2.87 3.25 -17.61
C SER A 53 -1.57 4.03 -17.46
N ILE A 54 -0.58 3.38 -16.83
CA ILE A 54 0.81 3.81 -16.82
C ILE A 54 1.64 2.71 -17.47
N GLU A 55 2.46 3.08 -18.45
CA GLU A 55 3.33 2.17 -19.18
C GLU A 55 4.80 2.59 -19.03
N PHE A 56 5.63 1.70 -18.53
CA PHE A 56 7.08 1.84 -18.54
C PHE A 56 7.64 1.04 -19.72
N ALA A 57 8.13 1.76 -20.74
CA ALA A 57 8.72 1.17 -21.94
C ALA A 57 10.03 0.42 -21.62
N ASP A 58 10.52 -0.41 -22.55
CA ASP A 58 11.77 -1.17 -22.40
C ASP A 58 12.97 -0.28 -22.01
N SER A 59 12.99 0.96 -22.50
CA SER A 59 14.05 1.93 -22.21
C SER A 59 13.83 2.73 -20.93
N ALA A 60 12.74 2.51 -20.18
CA ALA A 60 12.43 3.32 -19.02
C ALA A 60 13.53 3.26 -17.97
N SER A 61 13.87 4.41 -17.42
CA SER A 61 14.71 4.52 -16.23
C SER A 61 13.96 3.98 -15.01
N SER A 62 14.63 3.77 -13.87
CA SER A 62 13.95 3.54 -12.61
C SER A 62 13.32 4.83 -12.12
N TYR A 63 12.00 4.85 -12.01
CA TYR A 63 11.23 6.02 -11.57
C TYR A 63 10.79 5.86 -10.12
N SER A 64 10.68 7.00 -9.43
CA SER A 64 10.08 7.09 -8.10
C SER A 64 8.96 8.12 -8.11
N PHE A 65 7.75 7.70 -7.83
CA PHE A 65 6.56 8.53 -7.71
C PHE A 65 6.30 8.81 -6.24
N THR A 66 6.32 10.09 -5.84
CA THR A 66 6.07 10.50 -4.46
C THR A 66 4.78 11.28 -4.36
N PHE A 67 3.90 10.79 -3.51
CA PHE A 67 2.61 11.41 -3.20
C PHE A 67 2.75 12.12 -1.86
N GLY A 68 2.70 13.44 -1.89
CA GLY A 68 2.80 14.26 -0.69
C GLY A 68 1.50 14.27 0.14
N SER A 69 1.55 14.95 1.28
CA SER A 69 0.43 15.10 2.21
C SER A 69 -0.70 15.97 1.65
N SER A 70 -1.49 15.44 0.73
CA SER A 70 -2.67 16.12 0.18
C SER A 70 -3.97 15.53 0.74
N THR A 71 -4.99 16.36 0.86
CA THR A 71 -6.36 15.95 1.26
C THR A 71 -7.17 15.33 0.12
N THR A 72 -6.60 15.15 -1.05
CA THR A 72 -7.29 14.59 -2.22
C THR A 72 -6.39 13.57 -2.90
N PRO A 73 -6.95 12.46 -3.48
CA PRO A 73 -6.14 11.47 -4.15
C PRO A 73 -5.42 12.10 -5.34
N PRO A 74 -4.08 12.19 -5.31
CA PRO A 74 -3.33 12.81 -6.39
C PRO A 74 -3.38 11.98 -7.67
N LEU A 75 -3.52 10.64 -7.57
CA LEU A 75 -3.56 9.76 -8.72
C LEU A 75 -4.62 8.67 -8.58
N THR A 76 -5.47 8.57 -9.62
CA THR A 76 -6.40 7.44 -9.81
C THR A 76 -6.10 6.75 -11.13
N ILE A 77 -5.96 5.43 -11.11
CA ILE A 77 -5.73 4.58 -12.28
C ILE A 77 -7.00 3.79 -12.56
N THR A 78 -7.56 3.90 -13.78
CA THR A 78 -8.95 3.52 -14.05
C THR A 78 -9.13 2.38 -15.05
N GLY A 79 -8.11 2.03 -15.84
CA GLY A 79 -8.23 1.07 -16.93
C GLY A 79 -7.40 -0.19 -16.75
N GLN A 80 -6.38 -0.35 -17.59
CA GLN A 80 -5.52 -1.54 -17.53
C GLN A 80 -4.61 -1.58 -16.31
N GLY A 81 -4.31 -0.40 -15.73
CA GLY A 81 -3.39 -0.31 -14.61
C GLY A 81 -1.96 -0.02 -15.04
N ILE A 82 -0.99 -0.66 -14.40
CA ILE A 82 0.44 -0.41 -14.62
C ILE A 82 1.08 -1.59 -15.32
N THR A 83 1.83 -1.30 -16.39
CA THR A 83 2.65 -2.27 -17.12
C THR A 83 4.10 -1.80 -17.14
N ASN A 84 5.03 -2.70 -16.83
CA ASN A 84 6.46 -2.39 -16.82
C ASN A 84 7.21 -3.37 -17.74
N HIS A 85 7.80 -2.85 -18.81
CA HIS A 85 8.61 -3.60 -19.78
C HIS A 85 10.12 -3.38 -19.56
N SER A 86 10.50 -2.44 -18.68
CA SER A 86 11.89 -2.03 -18.53
C SER A 86 12.78 -3.05 -17.79
N GLY A 87 12.19 -4.02 -17.10
CA GLY A 87 12.90 -4.92 -16.20
C GLY A 87 13.59 -4.20 -15.02
N ARG A 88 13.23 -2.95 -14.77
CA ARG A 88 13.75 -2.12 -13.67
C ARG A 88 12.65 -1.87 -12.66
N GLN A 89 13.02 -1.81 -11.38
CA GLN A 89 12.06 -1.48 -10.34
C GLN A 89 11.52 -0.06 -10.53
N GLN A 90 10.19 0.06 -10.45
CA GLN A 90 9.46 1.31 -10.42
C GLN A 90 8.81 1.47 -9.03
N SER A 91 8.91 2.65 -8.44
CA SER A 91 8.54 2.85 -7.04
C SER A 91 7.44 3.88 -6.87
N PHE A 92 6.43 3.56 -6.07
CA PHE A 92 5.31 4.45 -5.70
C PHE A 92 5.29 4.63 -4.18
N ILE A 93 5.65 5.83 -3.73
CA ILE A 93 5.81 6.16 -2.31
C ILE A 93 4.68 7.07 -1.87
N VAL A 94 3.76 6.49 -1.13
CA VAL A 94 2.61 7.18 -0.56
C VAL A 94 2.98 7.62 0.84
N ALA A 95 3.37 8.88 0.97
CA ALA A 95 3.89 9.43 2.22
C ALA A 95 2.80 9.62 3.28
N ALA A 96 3.23 9.62 4.54
CA ALA A 96 2.37 9.96 5.66
C ALA A 96 1.81 11.37 5.56
N THR A 97 0.60 11.55 6.08
CA THR A 97 -0.05 12.85 6.16
C THR A 97 -0.01 13.39 7.60
N SER A 98 0.05 14.71 7.75
CA SER A 98 0.11 15.38 9.06
C SER A 98 -1.21 15.38 9.85
N SER A 99 -2.24 14.66 9.42
CA SER A 99 -3.58 14.86 9.98
C SER A 99 -4.50 13.63 9.92
N GLY A 100 -4.13 12.51 10.51
CA GLY A 100 -5.03 11.37 10.73
C GLY A 100 -5.54 10.65 9.47
N TYR A 101 -6.55 9.82 9.61
CA TYR A 101 -7.22 9.08 8.52
C TYR A 101 -7.61 9.99 7.37
N LYS A 102 -7.23 9.63 6.13
CA LYS A 102 -7.47 10.44 4.96
C LYS A 102 -7.79 9.63 3.72
N ASP A 103 -8.32 10.35 2.77
CA ASP A 103 -8.62 9.82 1.45
C ASP A 103 -7.40 9.14 0.83
N PRO A 104 -7.60 8.03 0.11
CA PRO A 104 -6.52 7.31 -0.55
C PRO A 104 -5.75 8.22 -1.50
N GLN A 105 -4.41 8.22 -1.38
CA GLN A 105 -3.53 9.06 -2.21
C GLN A 105 -3.20 8.39 -3.55
N LEU A 106 -3.23 7.06 -3.58
CA LEU A 106 -3.11 6.26 -4.80
C LEU A 106 -4.31 5.31 -4.87
N LYS A 107 -5.06 5.37 -5.97
CA LYS A 107 -6.28 4.58 -6.13
C LYS A 107 -6.28 3.80 -7.44
N PHE A 108 -6.57 2.52 -7.35
CA PHE A 108 -6.84 1.63 -8.48
C PHE A 108 -8.33 1.31 -8.51
N ILE A 109 -8.98 1.51 -9.66
CA ILE A 109 -10.42 1.25 -9.81
C ILE A 109 -10.71 0.47 -11.09
N ASN A 110 -11.95 0.05 -11.26
CA ASN A 110 -12.42 -0.79 -12.33
C ASN A 110 -11.63 -2.11 -12.38
N SER A 111 -10.83 -2.35 -13.43
CA SER A 111 -10.00 -3.56 -13.58
C SER A 111 -8.49 -3.29 -13.49
N ALA A 112 -8.10 -2.13 -13.00
CA ALA A 112 -6.70 -1.71 -12.95
C ALA A 112 -5.83 -2.66 -12.12
N THR A 113 -4.65 -3.02 -12.64
CA THR A 113 -3.64 -3.78 -11.89
C THR A 113 -2.52 -2.87 -11.37
N ALA A 114 -1.97 -3.21 -10.20
CA ALA A 114 -0.75 -2.56 -9.71
C ALA A 114 0.54 -3.07 -10.38
N GLY A 115 0.45 -4.06 -11.26
CA GLY A 115 1.56 -4.52 -12.10
C GLY A 115 2.28 -5.76 -11.59
N GLY A 116 3.51 -5.94 -12.06
CA GLY A 116 4.36 -7.12 -11.84
C GLY A 116 5.29 -7.03 -10.64
N ASP A 117 6.20 -8.01 -10.52
CA ASP A 117 7.14 -8.16 -9.39
C ASP A 117 8.17 -7.03 -9.30
N ASP A 118 8.40 -6.31 -10.40
CA ASP A 118 9.27 -5.14 -10.51
C ASP A 118 8.59 -3.82 -10.08
N MET A 119 7.33 -3.91 -9.61
CA MET A 119 6.60 -2.78 -9.04
C MET A 119 6.72 -2.79 -7.52
N TYR A 120 7.11 -1.65 -6.96
CA TYR A 120 7.26 -1.46 -5.52
C TYR A 120 6.37 -0.33 -5.01
N TYR A 121 5.62 -0.61 -3.97
CA TYR A 121 4.71 0.32 -3.31
C TYR A 121 5.04 0.46 -1.83
N CYS A 122 5.03 1.68 -1.35
CA CYS A 122 5.24 2.00 0.05
C CYS A 122 4.06 2.84 0.56
N ALA A 123 3.36 2.34 1.56
CA ALA A 123 2.31 3.07 2.27
C ALA A 123 2.82 3.49 3.64
N GLY A 124 2.96 4.80 3.85
CA GLY A 124 3.53 5.38 5.07
C GLY A 124 5.00 5.77 4.93
N PRO A 125 5.56 6.45 5.93
CA PRO A 125 6.94 6.91 5.89
C PRO A 125 7.93 5.75 6.10
N GLU A 126 9.02 5.75 5.37
CA GLU A 126 10.16 4.88 5.63
C GLU A 126 10.99 5.33 6.86
N THR A 127 10.64 6.45 7.49
CA THR A 127 11.38 7.05 8.60
C THR A 127 10.58 7.02 9.89
N LYS A 128 11.28 7.02 11.04
CA LYS A 128 10.69 7.04 12.39
C LYS A 128 9.89 8.33 12.71
N GLU A 129 9.97 9.33 11.85
CA GLU A 129 9.39 10.65 12.07
C GLU A 129 8.37 10.96 10.97
N GLY A 130 7.12 10.58 11.16
CA GLY A 130 6.03 10.91 10.25
C GLY A 130 4.70 10.87 10.97
N TYR A 131 3.80 11.75 10.61
CA TYR A 131 2.43 11.77 11.11
C TYR A 131 1.54 11.02 10.13
N GLY A 132 0.75 10.07 10.61
CA GLY A 132 -0.25 9.33 9.86
C GLY A 132 0.30 8.53 8.66
N GLY A 133 -0.36 7.48 8.29
CA GLY A 133 0.04 6.63 7.17
C GLY A 133 -0.46 7.11 5.81
N GLY A 134 0.26 6.77 4.75
CA GLY A 134 -0.25 6.87 3.40
C GLY A 134 -1.26 5.77 3.11
N VAL A 135 -2.27 6.05 2.27
CA VAL A 135 -3.32 5.10 1.93
C VAL A 135 -3.29 4.76 0.44
N ILE A 136 -3.25 3.45 0.15
CA ILE A 136 -3.43 2.88 -1.19
C ILE A 136 -4.75 2.11 -1.21
N CYS A 137 -5.61 2.39 -2.19
CA CYS A 137 -6.93 1.76 -2.27
C CYS A 137 -7.14 1.03 -3.59
N PHE A 138 -7.64 -0.20 -3.49
CA PHE A 138 -8.15 -1.00 -4.60
C PHE A 138 -9.68 -1.08 -4.50
N CYS A 139 -10.39 -0.77 -5.59
CA CYS A 139 -11.84 -0.81 -5.63
C CYS A 139 -12.36 -1.47 -6.91
N ASN A 140 -13.62 -1.83 -6.93
CA ASN A 140 -14.35 -2.52 -7.99
C ASN A 140 -13.75 -3.93 -8.27
N ASN A 141 -13.08 -4.14 -9.40
CA ASN A 141 -12.43 -5.40 -9.77
C ASN A 141 -10.90 -5.22 -9.95
N SER A 142 -10.32 -4.18 -9.36
CA SER A 142 -8.88 -3.93 -9.46
C SER A 142 -8.08 -4.95 -8.66
N ASN A 143 -6.78 -5.05 -8.94
CA ASN A 143 -5.94 -6.04 -8.30
C ASN A 143 -4.50 -5.56 -8.05
N ALA A 144 -3.85 -6.17 -7.07
CA ALA A 144 -2.46 -5.86 -6.73
C ALA A 144 -1.43 -6.55 -7.65
N GLY A 145 -1.87 -7.43 -8.57
CA GLY A 145 -0.97 -8.13 -9.49
C GLY A 145 0.00 -9.06 -8.76
N SER A 146 1.28 -8.96 -9.07
CA SER A 146 2.38 -9.63 -8.35
C SER A 146 3.34 -8.64 -7.68
N ALA A 147 2.94 -7.38 -7.54
CA ALA A 147 3.74 -6.30 -7.00
C ALA A 147 4.17 -6.51 -5.53
N SER A 148 5.17 -5.76 -5.11
CA SER A 148 5.66 -5.76 -3.72
C SER A 148 5.22 -4.52 -2.97
N PHE A 149 4.67 -4.72 -1.77
CA PHE A 149 4.14 -3.67 -0.91
C PHE A 149 4.81 -3.67 0.45
N LYS A 150 5.21 -2.48 0.91
CA LYS A 150 5.58 -2.24 2.31
C LYS A 150 4.57 -1.31 2.95
N VAL A 151 4.03 -1.72 4.08
CA VAL A 151 3.06 -0.95 4.86
C VAL A 151 3.72 -0.57 6.16
N TRP A 152 4.12 0.69 6.27
CA TRP A 152 4.91 1.17 7.38
C TRP A 152 4.04 1.70 8.52
N THR A 153 4.66 1.80 9.67
CA THR A 153 4.04 2.38 10.86
C THR A 153 3.98 3.90 10.76
N GLY A 154 3.05 4.51 11.50
CA GLY A 154 3.20 5.92 11.85
C GLY A 154 4.34 6.10 12.85
N ALA A 155 4.96 7.26 12.92
CA ALA A 155 5.82 7.60 14.04
C ALA A 155 4.95 7.95 15.24
N GLY A 156 5.29 7.42 16.43
CA GLY A 156 4.61 7.76 17.66
C GLY A 156 4.65 9.27 17.88
N ALA A 157 3.49 9.91 17.78
CA ALA A 157 3.31 11.29 18.18
C ALA A 157 2.80 11.34 19.64
N PRO A 158 2.89 12.49 20.31
CA PRO A 158 2.34 12.66 21.64
C PRO A 158 0.86 12.25 21.72
N PRO A 159 0.35 11.91 22.91
CA PRO A 159 -0.97 11.27 23.11
C PRO A 159 -2.20 12.05 22.60
N GLU A 160 -2.01 13.21 22.03
CA GLU A 160 -3.09 14.06 21.53
C GLU A 160 -3.43 13.85 20.04
N HIS A 161 -2.65 13.04 19.33
CA HIS A 161 -2.86 12.74 17.92
C HIS A 161 -2.67 11.25 17.67
N SER A 162 -3.76 10.53 17.46
CA SER A 162 -3.72 9.15 16.99
C SER A 162 -3.03 9.10 15.62
N THR A 163 -1.74 8.80 15.63
CA THR A 163 -0.98 8.54 14.41
C THR A 163 -1.35 7.16 13.92
N VAL A 164 -1.84 7.08 12.71
CA VAL A 164 -2.19 5.81 12.07
C VAL A 164 -1.03 5.38 11.19
N GLY A 165 -0.73 4.10 11.14
CA GLY A 165 0.21 3.53 10.19
C GLY A 165 -0.27 3.63 8.74
N GLY A 166 0.55 3.21 7.80
CA GLY A 166 0.15 3.06 6.41
C GLY A 166 -0.98 2.06 6.26
N GLU A 167 -1.83 2.27 5.26
CA GLU A 167 -2.95 1.38 4.98
C GLU A 167 -3.01 1.01 3.50
N ILE A 168 -3.32 -0.26 3.24
CA ILE A 168 -3.75 -0.72 1.92
C ILE A 168 -5.13 -1.34 2.08
N SER A 169 -6.14 -0.78 1.40
CA SER A 169 -7.50 -1.29 1.48
C SER A 169 -7.95 -1.92 0.15
N PHE A 170 -8.60 -3.07 0.27
CA PHE A 170 -9.23 -3.83 -0.80
C PHE A 170 -10.73 -3.85 -0.56
N CYS A 171 -11.51 -3.24 -1.46
CA CYS A 171 -12.97 -3.15 -1.36
C CYS A 171 -13.64 -3.81 -2.55
N ASP A 172 -14.94 -4.00 -2.52
CA ASP A 172 -15.73 -4.62 -3.58
C ASP A 172 -15.25 -6.05 -3.93
N ASN A 173 -14.98 -6.33 -5.21
CA ASN A 173 -14.50 -7.62 -5.72
C ASN A 173 -12.99 -7.61 -6.02
N THR A 174 -12.21 -6.88 -5.28
CA THR A 174 -10.77 -6.73 -5.54
C THR A 174 -9.97 -7.96 -5.11
N SER A 175 -8.77 -8.05 -5.67
CA SER A 175 -7.88 -9.19 -5.43
C SER A 175 -6.46 -8.74 -5.09
N ALA A 176 -5.86 -9.34 -4.08
CA ALA A 176 -4.43 -9.18 -3.82
C ALA A 176 -3.53 -9.95 -4.80
N GLY A 177 -4.11 -10.80 -5.68
CA GLY A 177 -3.38 -11.53 -6.73
C GLY A 177 -2.32 -12.49 -6.17
N THR A 178 -1.08 -12.31 -6.59
CA THR A 178 0.11 -13.02 -6.08
C THR A 178 1.10 -12.06 -5.44
N ALA A 179 0.65 -10.87 -5.09
CA ALA A 179 1.46 -9.80 -4.51
C ALA A 179 2.08 -10.18 -3.16
N ARG A 180 3.13 -9.45 -2.77
CA ARG A 180 3.83 -9.64 -1.50
C ARG A 180 3.68 -8.40 -0.64
N PHE A 181 3.19 -8.59 0.58
CA PHE A 181 2.99 -7.53 1.57
C PHE A 181 3.91 -7.74 2.76
N THR A 182 4.63 -6.69 3.17
CA THR A 182 5.32 -6.63 4.45
C THR A 182 4.70 -5.52 5.29
N ILE A 183 4.06 -5.91 6.36
CA ILE A 183 3.25 -5.03 7.21
C ILE A 183 3.99 -4.90 8.55
N TYR A 184 4.44 -3.69 8.86
CA TYR A 184 5.31 -3.43 10.01
C TYR A 184 4.50 -3.12 11.26
N GLY A 185 4.94 -3.73 12.37
CA GLY A 185 4.48 -3.40 13.71
C GLY A 185 5.08 -2.10 14.21
N THR A 186 4.53 -1.59 15.31
CA THR A 186 4.88 -0.29 15.87
C THR A 186 6.37 -0.11 16.14
N LEU A 187 6.93 0.99 15.67
CA LEU A 187 8.31 1.42 15.88
C LEU A 187 8.43 2.57 16.91
N GLY A 188 7.31 3.21 17.24
CA GLY A 188 7.22 4.34 18.15
C GLY A 188 6.81 3.94 19.58
N SER A 189 6.61 4.93 20.46
CA SER A 189 6.16 4.74 21.84
C SER A 189 4.64 4.61 21.99
N ASP A 190 3.89 4.85 20.94
CA ASP A 190 2.44 4.75 20.90
C ASP A 190 2.03 3.44 20.21
N GLY A 191 1.20 2.64 20.88
CA GLY A 191 0.84 1.30 20.46
C GLY A 191 0.01 1.20 19.18
N ASP A 192 -0.69 2.25 18.77
CA ASP A 192 -1.72 2.19 17.71
C ASP A 192 -1.22 2.57 16.31
N THR A 193 0.08 2.58 16.08
CA THR A 193 0.67 3.11 14.83
C THR A 193 1.17 2.04 13.86
N PHE A 194 0.62 0.86 13.90
CA PHE A 194 1.00 -0.27 13.04
C PHE A 194 0.54 -0.09 11.59
N GLY A 195 1.24 -0.77 10.66
CA GLY A 195 0.79 -0.90 9.28
C GLY A 195 -0.41 -1.83 9.17
N ASN A 196 -1.33 -1.54 8.24
CA ASN A 196 -2.56 -2.29 8.09
C ASN A 196 -2.87 -2.64 6.63
N VAL A 197 -3.31 -3.88 6.38
CA VAL A 197 -3.92 -4.32 5.12
C VAL A 197 -5.33 -4.80 5.41
N VAL A 198 -6.34 -4.19 4.77
CA VAL A 198 -7.73 -4.43 5.08
C VAL A 198 -8.50 -4.91 3.86
N PHE A 199 -9.25 -6.00 4.03
CA PHE A 199 -10.15 -6.55 3.02
C PHE A 199 -11.60 -6.34 3.46
N HIS A 200 -12.41 -5.75 2.59
CA HIS A 200 -13.82 -5.51 2.79
C HIS A 200 -14.68 -6.22 1.74
N ASP A 201 -15.98 -6.21 1.93
CA ASP A 201 -16.99 -6.70 1.00
C ASP A 201 -16.76 -8.16 0.57
N THR A 202 -16.41 -8.39 -0.71
CA THR A 202 -16.08 -9.72 -1.27
C THR A 202 -14.62 -9.80 -1.75
N ALA A 203 -13.76 -8.89 -1.26
CA ALA A 203 -12.35 -8.85 -1.62
C ALA A 203 -11.62 -10.12 -1.20
N THR A 204 -10.57 -10.49 -1.96
CA THR A 204 -9.84 -11.74 -1.74
C THR A 204 -8.33 -11.53 -1.63
N ALA A 205 -7.70 -12.22 -0.68
CA ALA A 205 -6.24 -12.32 -0.62
C ALA A 205 -5.66 -13.18 -1.76
N ALA A 206 -6.48 -13.96 -2.45
CA ALA A 206 -6.10 -14.84 -3.57
C ALA A 206 -4.89 -15.74 -3.21
N ASN A 207 -3.76 -15.61 -3.90
CA ASN A 207 -2.52 -16.34 -3.63
C ASN A 207 -1.39 -15.43 -3.10
N ALA A 208 -1.75 -14.29 -2.54
CA ALA A 208 -0.77 -13.32 -2.05
C ALA A 208 -0.07 -13.79 -0.77
N THR A 209 1.07 -13.18 -0.47
CA THR A 209 1.86 -13.46 0.73
C THR A 209 1.89 -12.23 1.63
N PHE A 210 1.55 -12.42 2.89
CA PHE A 210 1.50 -11.38 3.92
C PHE A 210 2.51 -11.71 5.02
N THR A 211 3.38 -10.77 5.33
CA THR A 211 4.34 -10.85 6.44
C THR A 211 3.97 -9.78 7.46
N ASN A 212 3.25 -10.18 8.49
CA ASN A 212 2.86 -9.33 9.61
C ASN A 212 3.97 -9.33 10.66
N VAL A 213 4.70 -8.24 10.74
CA VAL A 213 5.88 -8.10 11.62
C VAL A 213 5.43 -7.71 13.01
N GLY A 214 5.94 -8.37 14.05
CA GLY A 214 5.62 -8.04 15.44
C GLY A 214 6.14 -6.68 15.86
N GLY A 215 5.54 -6.12 16.92
CA GLY A 215 5.95 -4.84 17.51
C GLY A 215 7.40 -4.84 17.96
N THR A 216 8.06 -3.70 17.78
CA THR A 216 9.50 -3.51 18.05
C THR A 216 9.81 -2.62 19.23
N VAL A 217 8.76 -2.18 19.94
CA VAL A 217 8.86 -1.38 21.18
C VAL A 217 7.99 -2.01 22.27
N SER A 218 8.25 -1.66 23.52
CA SER A 218 7.49 -2.19 24.65
C SER A 218 6.03 -1.76 24.57
N GLY A 219 5.11 -2.73 24.54
CA GLY A 219 3.67 -2.49 24.39
C GLY A 219 3.23 -2.13 22.98
N GLY A 220 4.14 -2.14 22.00
CA GLY A 220 3.81 -1.83 20.62
C GLY A 220 3.06 -2.96 19.92
N ASP A 221 2.14 -2.62 19.02
CA ASP A 221 1.35 -3.58 18.25
C ASP A 221 2.12 -4.13 17.04
N GLY A 222 1.73 -5.31 16.61
CA GLY A 222 2.24 -5.91 15.37
C GLY A 222 1.55 -5.34 14.13
N GLY A 223 2.15 -5.55 12.96
CA GLY A 223 1.50 -5.31 11.67
C GLY A 223 0.29 -6.21 11.50
N ASN A 224 -0.75 -5.70 10.85
CA ASN A 224 -2.06 -6.33 10.88
C ASN A 224 -2.63 -6.55 9.47
N THR A 225 -3.30 -7.70 9.28
CA THR A 225 -4.12 -7.99 8.11
C THR A 225 -5.54 -8.32 8.57
N GLN A 226 -6.54 -7.57 8.11
CA GLN A 226 -7.91 -7.69 8.56
C GLN A 226 -8.87 -8.04 7.43
N PHE A 227 -9.82 -8.92 7.74
CA PHE A 227 -10.86 -9.34 6.82
C PHE A 227 -12.23 -9.03 7.42
N TYR A 228 -13.05 -8.28 6.68
CA TYR A 228 -14.41 -7.87 7.06
C TYR A 228 -15.43 -8.27 6.00
N GLY A 229 -16.71 -8.30 6.39
CA GLY A 229 -17.81 -8.63 5.49
C GLY A 229 -17.71 -10.06 4.97
N ASN A 230 -17.78 -10.25 3.66
CA ASN A 230 -17.67 -11.56 2.99
C ASN A 230 -16.28 -11.74 2.33
N SER A 231 -15.27 -11.01 2.80
CA SER A 231 -13.93 -11.14 2.27
C SER A 231 -13.28 -12.47 2.66
N THR A 232 -12.29 -12.92 1.89
CA THR A 232 -11.70 -14.25 2.09
C THR A 232 -10.17 -14.25 1.97
N ALA A 233 -9.52 -15.04 2.82
CA ALA A 233 -8.10 -15.33 2.69
C ALA A 233 -7.77 -16.22 1.46
N ALA A 234 -8.76 -16.90 0.89
CA ALA A 234 -8.60 -17.80 -0.26
C ALA A 234 -7.41 -18.78 -0.09
N TYR A 235 -6.35 -18.63 -0.87
CA TYR A 235 -5.11 -19.41 -0.79
C TYR A 235 -3.92 -18.58 -0.28
N GLY A 236 -4.16 -17.45 0.37
CA GLY A 236 -3.15 -16.55 0.90
C GLY A 236 -2.22 -17.20 1.92
N HIS A 237 -0.97 -16.75 1.98
CA HIS A 237 0.03 -17.18 2.95
C HIS A 237 0.30 -16.05 3.94
N PHE A 238 0.09 -16.31 5.24
CA PHE A 238 0.18 -15.31 6.30
C PHE A 238 1.25 -15.73 7.32
N TYR A 239 2.31 -14.94 7.43
CA TYR A 239 3.43 -15.13 8.35
C TYR A 239 3.35 -14.10 9.46
N ASN A 240 2.85 -14.50 10.63
CA ASN A 240 2.63 -13.63 11.78
C ASN A 240 3.80 -13.76 12.75
N TRP A 241 4.71 -12.79 12.73
CA TRP A 241 5.92 -12.81 13.55
C TRP A 241 5.65 -12.28 14.97
N GLY A 242 6.24 -12.93 15.97
CA GLY A 242 6.13 -12.49 17.36
C GLY A 242 6.84 -11.17 17.64
N GLY A 243 6.39 -10.47 18.67
CA GLY A 243 6.98 -9.23 19.16
C GLY A 243 8.43 -9.38 19.60
N THR A 244 9.23 -8.32 19.46
CA THR A 244 10.67 -8.30 19.69
C THR A 244 11.08 -7.60 20.99
N HIS A 245 10.12 -6.99 21.71
CA HIS A 245 10.32 -6.34 23.00
C HIS A 245 9.28 -6.80 24.03
N SER A 246 9.59 -6.69 25.31
CA SER A 246 8.65 -7.05 26.38
C SER A 246 7.31 -6.34 26.20
N LYS A 247 6.21 -7.08 26.35
CA LYS A 247 4.83 -6.64 26.16
C LYS A 247 4.48 -6.23 24.69
N ALA A 248 5.42 -6.33 23.75
CA ALA A 248 5.09 -6.10 22.33
C ALA A 248 4.21 -7.22 21.77
N ASN A 249 3.18 -6.87 21.03
CA ASN A 249 2.29 -7.80 20.34
C ASN A 249 2.98 -8.40 19.12
N GLY A 250 2.59 -9.62 18.77
CA GLY A 250 2.95 -10.21 17.48
C GLY A 250 2.16 -9.60 16.35
N GLY A 251 2.60 -9.82 15.10
CA GLY A 251 1.78 -9.55 13.93
C GLY A 251 0.55 -10.44 13.91
N ASP A 252 -0.55 -9.95 13.36
CA ASP A 252 -1.80 -10.69 13.41
C ASP A 252 -2.58 -10.68 12.10
N VAL A 253 -3.45 -11.70 11.98
CA VAL A 253 -4.51 -11.78 10.99
C VAL A 253 -5.84 -11.95 11.72
N ALA A 254 -6.80 -11.10 11.43
CA ALA A 254 -8.11 -11.14 12.04
C ALA A 254 -9.23 -11.30 10.99
N PHE A 255 -10.19 -12.16 11.31
CA PHE A 255 -11.40 -12.37 10.51
C PHE A 255 -12.60 -11.95 11.36
N ASP A 256 -13.35 -10.96 10.88
CA ASP A 256 -14.51 -10.41 11.56
C ASP A 256 -15.80 -10.65 10.76
N ALA A 257 -16.91 -10.73 11.47
CA ALA A 257 -18.22 -10.96 10.91
C ALA A 257 -18.32 -12.29 10.11
N THR A 258 -18.56 -12.20 8.80
CA THR A 258 -18.72 -13.35 7.89
C THR A 258 -17.48 -13.63 7.05
N ALA A 259 -16.37 -12.97 7.35
CA ALA A 259 -15.11 -13.18 6.62
C ALA A 259 -14.58 -14.61 6.80
N ASP A 260 -13.98 -15.14 5.72
CA ASP A 260 -13.64 -16.55 5.62
C ASP A 260 -12.12 -16.76 5.47
N GLY A 261 -11.57 -17.67 6.29
CA GLY A 261 -10.18 -18.12 6.18
C GLY A 261 -9.88 -18.94 4.93
N GLY A 262 -10.88 -19.43 4.23
CA GLY A 262 -10.75 -20.18 2.97
C GLY A 262 -9.78 -21.36 3.09
N HIS A 263 -8.84 -21.44 2.15
CA HIS A 263 -7.70 -22.36 2.12
C HIS A 263 -6.40 -21.69 2.53
N GLY A 264 -6.48 -20.56 3.27
CA GLY A 264 -5.31 -19.79 3.71
C GLY A 264 -4.33 -20.58 4.58
N HIS A 265 -3.07 -20.26 4.47
CA HIS A 265 -1.99 -20.85 5.26
C HIS A 265 -1.50 -19.84 6.30
N PHE A 266 -1.70 -20.15 7.58
CA PHE A 266 -1.40 -19.25 8.70
C PHE A 266 -0.23 -19.80 9.52
N TYR A 267 0.85 -19.03 9.61
CA TYR A 267 2.06 -19.37 10.35
C TYR A 267 2.26 -18.37 11.49
N ASN A 268 1.97 -18.79 12.71
CA ASN A 268 2.11 -17.95 13.90
C ASN A 268 3.43 -18.28 14.62
N TYR A 269 4.35 -17.34 14.65
CA TYR A 269 5.67 -17.51 15.24
C TYR A 269 5.71 -17.03 16.69
N ALA A 270 6.50 -17.72 17.50
CA ALA A 270 6.71 -17.34 18.89
C ALA A 270 7.32 -15.94 19.03
N ALA A 271 7.07 -15.31 20.18
CA ALA A 271 7.74 -14.07 20.57
C ALA A 271 9.28 -14.23 20.56
N LYS A 272 9.97 -13.16 20.16
CA LYS A 272 11.44 -13.11 20.11
C LYS A 272 12.07 -12.55 21.39
N ALA A 273 11.26 -11.95 22.28
CA ALA A 273 11.70 -11.41 23.55
C ALA A 273 10.88 -11.97 24.72
N ALA A 274 11.49 -12.05 25.90
CA ALA A 274 10.80 -12.44 27.11
C ALA A 274 9.68 -11.43 27.43
N GLY A 275 8.48 -11.95 27.74
CA GLY A 275 7.29 -11.13 28.02
C GLY A 275 6.65 -10.45 26.82
N ALA A 276 7.09 -10.73 25.59
CA ALA A 276 6.38 -10.37 24.37
C ALA A 276 5.36 -11.46 23.97
N TYR A 277 4.48 -11.12 23.04
CA TYR A 277 3.43 -12.02 22.53
C TYR A 277 3.80 -12.58 21.16
N GLY A 278 3.39 -13.81 20.90
CA GLY A 278 3.54 -14.47 19.59
C GLY A 278 2.63 -13.87 18.53
N GLY A 279 2.87 -14.24 17.27
CA GLY A 279 1.95 -13.95 16.17
C GLY A 279 0.60 -14.64 16.36
N VAL A 280 -0.47 -14.06 15.85
CA VAL A 280 -1.85 -14.49 16.08
C VAL A 280 -2.63 -14.63 14.77
N THR A 281 -3.53 -15.59 14.72
CA THR A 281 -4.65 -15.64 13.77
C THR A 281 -5.94 -15.77 14.58
N SER A 282 -6.87 -14.84 14.38
CA SER A 282 -8.12 -14.80 15.14
C SER A 282 -9.34 -14.82 14.20
N PHE A 283 -10.38 -15.53 14.63
CA PHE A 283 -11.70 -15.57 13.99
C PHE A 283 -12.71 -15.02 14.99
N ASN A 284 -13.10 -13.78 14.78
CA ASN A 284 -13.99 -13.04 15.65
C ASN A 284 -15.43 -13.12 15.11
N ASN A 285 -15.95 -14.34 15.02
CA ASN A 285 -17.34 -14.55 14.61
C ASN A 285 -18.26 -14.05 15.72
N ASN A 286 -18.78 -12.85 15.55
CA ASN A 286 -19.93 -12.39 16.31
C ASN A 286 -21.17 -12.83 15.52
N PRO A 287 -21.86 -13.93 15.89
CA PRO A 287 -23.12 -14.27 15.25
C PRO A 287 -24.11 -13.12 15.47
N PRO A 288 -24.96 -12.81 14.48
CA PRO A 288 -25.97 -11.77 14.59
C PRO A 288 -26.98 -12.08 15.74
#